data_4c86f87add3e63efc11fd9f831a47d9b
#
_entry.id   4c86f87add3e63efc11fd9f831a47d9b
#
_cell.length_a   1.000
_cell.length_b   1.000
_cell.length_c   1.000
_cell.angle_alpha   90.00
_cell.angle_beta   90.00
_cell.angle_gamma   90.00
#
_symmetry.space_group_name_H-M   'P 1'
#
loop_
_entity.id
_entity.type
_entity.pdbx_description
1 polymer ?
#
loop_
_entity_poly.entity_id
_entity_poly.type
_entity_poly.pdbx_seq_one_letter_code
_entity_poly.pdbx_strand_id
1 'polypeptide(L)'
;YKRRVGPTERSDKKHSKYTDGRLGVKKIAARAPWTINKFDVDQKTGDVLGIEQSVGLMNGKNYIPLNKSLYYRTTSINGDPSGRSILRNAYTSYEYLNNLQAIEAIAVERELAGIPVARIPAEYLSGDASATQTGFVRDLQQILRDVKFNEQGYIVLPSDTYPDKDGAPSTTRLVDIELMASNGKRNIDINPIVSRYQHDIARSVLSEFLLLGSSGGSYALSKSKTDLFLRALESYIQAIVDVLNKQLVERLWQLNGLNYDLMPTITAGDVAPHDLREVAAFLRNLNGANIDVSSHPEVVKDLMDIADL
;
A
#
# COMPACT_ATOMS: atom_id res chain seq x y z
N TYR A 1 3.11 12.72 8.01
CA TYR A 1 3.45 13.73 7.01
C TYR A 1 3.88 15.01 7.71
N LYS A 2 5.07 15.51 7.35
CA LYS A 2 5.60 16.76 7.92
C LYS A 2 5.48 17.86 6.87
N ARG A 3 4.81 18.92 7.20
CA ARG A 3 4.64 20.07 6.30
C ARG A 3 5.33 21.29 6.91
N ARG A 4 6.07 22.01 6.09
CA ARG A 4 6.68 23.26 6.48
C ARG A 4 5.69 24.39 6.37
N VAL A 5 5.44 25.10 7.45
CA VAL A 5 4.76 26.39 7.47
C VAL A 5 5.82 27.44 7.77
N GLY A 6 6.03 28.37 6.88
CA GLY A 6 6.89 29.45 7.22
C GLY A 6 6.97 30.52 6.14
N PRO A 7 7.09 31.78 6.50
CA PRO A 7 7.60 32.76 5.56
C PRO A 7 9.07 32.39 5.26
N THR A 8 9.38 32.17 4.01
CA THR A 8 10.78 32.12 3.56
C THR A 8 11.35 33.50 3.71
N GLU A 9 12.19 33.70 4.74
CA GLU A 9 12.65 35.03 5.16
C GLU A 9 13.57 35.74 4.18
N ARG A 10 13.86 35.25 2.99
CA ARG A 10 14.96 35.84 2.20
C ARG A 10 14.70 36.28 0.78
N SER A 11 13.60 36.07 0.14
CA SER A 11 13.48 36.62 -1.23
C SER A 11 12.18 37.31 -1.62
N ASP A 12 11.13 37.23 -0.82
CA ASP A 12 9.84 37.79 -1.23
C ASP A 12 9.06 38.43 -0.07
N LYS A 13 9.63 39.47 0.51
CA LYS A 13 8.91 40.33 1.50
C LYS A 13 7.61 40.95 0.92
N LYS A 14 7.41 40.92 -0.38
CA LYS A 14 6.25 41.54 -1.03
C LYS A 14 5.01 40.64 -1.12
N HIS A 15 5.11 39.31 -0.95
CA HIS A 15 3.99 38.41 -1.24
C HIS A 15 3.45 37.61 -0.03
N SER A 16 3.98 37.84 1.17
CA SER A 16 3.51 37.15 2.40
C SER A 16 2.65 38.04 3.31
N LYS A 17 2.50 39.31 2.98
CA LYS A 17 1.61 40.22 3.70
C LYS A 17 0.31 40.40 2.92
N TYR A 18 -0.80 40.24 3.61
CA TYR A 18 -2.07 40.74 3.11
C TYR A 18 -2.00 42.27 2.96
N THR A 19 -2.90 42.85 2.19
CA THR A 19 -3.01 44.31 1.99
C THR A 19 -3.19 45.08 3.31
N ASP A 20 -3.72 44.41 4.34
CA ASP A 20 -3.90 44.92 5.70
C ASP A 20 -2.64 44.76 6.61
N GLY A 21 -1.53 44.28 6.08
CA GLY A 21 -0.27 44.11 6.80
C GLY A 21 -0.17 42.82 7.61
N ARG A 22 -1.18 41.95 7.63
CA ARG A 22 -1.17 40.68 8.36
C ARG A 22 -0.26 39.64 7.71
N LEU A 23 0.22 38.73 8.54
CA LEU A 23 1.01 37.56 8.11
C LEU A 23 0.09 36.41 7.78
N GLY A 24 0.29 35.81 6.62
CA GLY A 24 -0.45 34.62 6.17
C GLY A 24 0.47 33.48 5.77
N VAL A 25 -0.15 32.33 5.49
CA VAL A 25 0.58 31.15 5.01
C VAL A 25 0.80 31.26 3.51
N LYS A 26 2.04 31.43 3.10
CA LYS A 26 2.39 31.49 1.67
C LYS A 26 2.29 30.11 1.01
N LYS A 27 2.83 29.07 1.66
CA LYS A 27 2.89 27.73 1.09
C LYS A 27 3.07 26.68 2.20
N ILE A 28 2.36 25.58 2.08
CA ILE A 28 2.59 24.37 2.85
C ILE A 28 3.23 23.34 1.92
N ALA A 29 4.45 22.91 2.23
CA ALA A 29 5.19 21.95 1.43
C ALA A 29 5.35 20.64 2.20
N ALA A 30 4.88 19.53 1.61
CA ALA A 30 5.11 18.21 2.15
C ALA A 30 6.61 17.86 2.14
N ARG A 31 7.06 17.19 3.19
CA ARG A 31 8.40 16.63 3.28
C ARG A 31 8.31 15.11 3.28
N ALA A 32 9.00 14.50 2.33
CA ALA A 32 9.02 13.05 2.22
C ALA A 32 9.69 12.42 3.45
N PRO A 33 9.07 11.43 4.10
CA PRO A 33 9.62 10.82 5.32
C PRO A 33 11.03 10.26 5.15
N TRP A 34 11.32 9.67 4.00
CA TRP A 34 12.64 9.07 3.71
C TRP A 34 13.78 10.09 3.54
N THR A 35 13.46 11.38 3.44
CA THR A 35 14.48 12.45 3.41
C THR A 35 14.86 12.92 4.80
N ILE A 36 14.19 12.43 5.85
CA ILE A 36 14.43 12.82 7.24
C ILE A 36 15.47 11.89 7.82
N ASN A 37 16.65 12.43 8.10
CA ASN A 37 17.77 11.68 8.66
C ASN A 37 17.63 11.48 10.16
N LYS A 38 17.25 12.53 10.88
CA LYS A 38 17.24 12.54 12.35
C LYS A 38 16.13 13.42 12.88
N PHE A 39 15.55 13.00 14.00
CA PHE A 39 14.75 13.82 14.88
C PHE A 39 15.63 14.40 15.95
N ASP A 40 15.53 15.70 16.17
CA ASP A 40 16.11 16.37 17.32
C ASP A 40 15.09 16.34 18.46
N VAL A 41 15.43 15.65 19.53
CA VAL A 41 14.53 15.39 20.67
C VAL A 41 15.19 15.87 21.94
N ASP A 42 14.44 16.62 22.73
CA ASP A 42 14.89 16.99 24.08
C ASP A 42 14.99 15.73 24.95
N GLN A 43 16.19 15.48 25.45
CA GLN A 43 16.46 14.28 26.26
C GLN A 43 15.76 14.29 27.63
N LYS A 44 15.31 15.46 28.11
CA LYS A 44 14.65 15.57 29.42
C LYS A 44 13.14 15.40 29.30
N THR A 45 12.52 15.99 28.27
CA THR A 45 11.07 16.00 28.11
C THR A 45 10.60 14.98 27.09
N GLY A 46 11.48 14.49 26.20
CA GLY A 46 11.10 13.64 25.06
C GLY A 46 10.42 14.40 23.92
N ASP A 47 10.35 15.73 23.98
CA ASP A 47 9.72 16.55 22.95
C ASP A 47 10.56 16.67 21.69
N VAL A 48 9.91 16.68 20.54
CA VAL A 48 10.60 16.90 19.26
C VAL A 48 10.86 18.39 19.08
N LEU A 49 12.10 18.79 19.01
CA LEU A 49 12.55 20.17 18.77
C LEU A 49 12.62 20.52 17.30
N GLY A 50 12.98 19.56 16.46
CA GLY A 50 13.12 19.76 15.03
C GLY A 50 13.51 18.50 14.29
N ILE A 51 13.81 18.64 13.00
CA ILE A 51 14.25 17.56 12.14
C ILE A 51 15.44 17.96 11.29
N GLU A 52 16.34 17.01 11.07
CA GLU A 52 17.40 17.10 10.09
C GLU A 52 16.98 16.39 8.80
N GLN A 53 16.97 17.11 7.69
CA GLN A 53 16.55 16.59 6.38
C GLN A 53 17.72 16.62 5.40
N SER A 54 17.91 15.53 4.63
CA SER A 54 18.77 15.52 3.45
C SER A 54 18.12 16.28 2.30
N VAL A 55 18.86 17.17 1.66
CA VAL A 55 18.39 17.96 0.52
C VAL A 55 19.30 17.69 -0.67
N GLY A 56 18.74 17.00 -1.68
CA GLY A 56 19.39 16.80 -2.98
C GLY A 56 20.62 15.89 -2.98
N LEU A 57 21.25 15.80 -4.17
CA LEU A 57 22.41 14.94 -4.47
C LEU A 57 23.71 15.37 -3.76
N MET A 58 23.76 16.55 -3.14
CA MET A 58 24.98 17.13 -2.57
C MET A 58 25.11 17.01 -1.05
N ASN A 59 24.58 15.99 -0.42
CA ASN A 59 24.69 15.77 1.05
C ASN A 59 24.37 17.00 1.92
N GLY A 60 23.63 17.95 1.40
CA GLY A 60 23.20 19.14 2.13
C GLY A 60 22.24 18.75 3.25
N LYS A 61 22.62 19.03 4.48
CA LYS A 61 21.75 18.86 5.64
C LYS A 61 21.01 20.15 5.91
N ASN A 62 19.70 20.07 6.04
CA ASN A 62 18.85 21.20 6.39
C ASN A 62 18.13 20.91 7.70
N TYR A 63 18.34 21.76 8.70
CA TYR A 63 17.61 21.68 9.96
C TYR A 63 16.31 22.47 9.86
N ILE A 64 15.21 21.82 10.19
CA ILE A 64 13.88 22.43 10.21
C ILE A 64 13.36 22.36 11.64
N PRO A 65 13.30 23.49 12.36
CA PRO A 65 12.76 23.50 13.71
C PRO A 65 11.26 23.26 13.71
N LEU A 66 10.75 22.67 14.79
CA LEU A 66 9.35 22.28 14.90
C LEU A 66 8.39 23.48 14.76
N ASN A 67 8.81 24.66 15.24
CA ASN A 67 8.01 25.89 15.14
C ASN A 67 7.81 26.39 13.69
N LYS A 68 8.53 25.83 12.71
CA LYS A 68 8.37 26.11 11.27
C LYS A 68 7.80 24.92 10.50
N SER A 69 7.23 23.93 11.19
CA SER A 69 6.68 22.73 10.58
C SER A 69 5.35 22.36 11.19
N LEU A 70 4.54 21.67 10.42
CA LEU A 70 3.37 20.92 10.89
C LEU A 70 3.82 19.47 11.03
N TYR A 71 3.77 18.97 12.25
CA TYR A 71 4.25 17.64 12.58
C TYR A 71 3.08 16.70 12.84
N TYR A 72 2.78 15.88 11.84
CA TYR A 72 1.79 14.83 11.95
C TYR A 72 2.50 13.51 12.27
N ARG A 73 2.05 12.83 13.30
CA ARG A 73 2.45 11.45 13.57
C ARG A 73 1.21 10.63 13.94
N THR A 74 1.25 9.40 13.56
CA THR A 74 0.32 8.38 14.06
C THR A 74 0.75 7.92 15.45
N THR A 75 0.16 6.86 15.97
CA THR A 75 0.50 6.27 17.26
C THR A 75 2.01 6.09 17.41
N SER A 76 2.56 6.54 18.53
CA SER A 76 3.97 6.37 18.90
C SER A 76 4.09 5.19 19.87
N ILE A 77 5.12 4.36 19.67
CA ILE A 77 5.49 3.32 20.63
C ILE A 77 6.78 3.75 21.28
N ASN A 78 6.85 3.68 22.59
CA ASN A 78 8.03 4.02 23.40
C ASN A 78 8.60 5.43 23.10
N GLY A 79 7.74 6.39 22.78
CA GLY A 79 8.18 7.76 22.50
C GLY A 79 8.85 7.98 21.13
N ASP A 80 8.88 6.98 20.24
CA ASP A 80 9.47 7.11 18.91
C ASP A 80 8.84 8.29 18.16
N PRO A 81 9.63 9.32 17.80
CA PRO A 81 9.12 10.49 17.11
C PRO A 81 8.69 10.20 15.65
N SER A 82 9.14 9.10 15.05
CA SER A 82 8.77 8.77 13.67
C SER A 82 7.31 8.32 13.53
N GLY A 83 6.69 7.88 14.63
CA GLY A 83 5.37 7.29 14.64
C GLY A 83 5.36 5.87 14.03
N ARG A 84 4.22 5.23 14.01
CA ARG A 84 4.04 3.89 13.45
C ARG A 84 3.07 3.94 12.26
N SER A 85 3.46 3.37 11.14
CA SER A 85 2.57 3.22 10.00
C SER A 85 1.36 2.36 10.37
N ILE A 86 0.16 2.76 9.97
CA ILE A 86 -1.06 1.95 10.10
C ILE A 86 -0.95 0.64 9.30
N LEU A 87 -0.17 0.63 8.22
CA LEU A 87 0.06 -0.54 7.37
C LEU A 87 1.13 -1.50 7.93
N ARG A 88 1.73 -1.20 9.09
CA ARG A 88 2.79 -2.06 9.63
C ARG A 88 2.32 -3.48 9.91
N ASN A 89 1.09 -3.63 10.36
CA ASN A 89 0.53 -4.94 10.66
C ASN A 89 0.18 -5.74 9.37
N ALA A 90 -0.01 -5.04 8.24
CA ALA A 90 -0.26 -5.66 6.94
C ALA A 90 1.02 -6.18 6.27
N TYR A 91 2.20 -5.71 6.69
CA TYR A 91 3.46 -5.92 5.96
C TYR A 91 3.79 -7.40 5.72
N THR A 92 3.67 -8.22 6.74
CA THR A 92 3.99 -9.66 6.63
C THR A 92 3.06 -10.37 5.64
N SER A 93 1.75 -10.09 5.71
CA SER A 93 0.77 -10.67 4.79
C SER A 93 0.97 -10.15 3.36
N TYR A 94 1.34 -8.89 3.21
CA TYR A 94 1.70 -8.32 1.91
C TYR A 94 2.94 -8.99 1.31
N GLU A 95 3.99 -9.20 2.09
CA GLU A 95 5.23 -9.85 1.64
C GLU A 95 4.97 -11.29 1.20
N TYR A 96 4.21 -12.05 2.00
CA TYR A 96 3.83 -13.42 1.62
C TYR A 96 2.94 -13.46 0.39
N LEU A 97 1.98 -12.55 0.26
CA LEU A 97 1.13 -12.46 -0.93
C LEU A 97 1.95 -12.19 -2.19
N ASN A 98 2.87 -11.22 -2.13
CA ASN A 98 3.73 -10.85 -3.24
C ASN A 98 4.64 -12.01 -3.68
N ASN A 99 5.25 -12.71 -2.71
CA ASN A 99 6.07 -13.89 -2.97
C ASN A 99 5.24 -15.04 -3.56
N LEU A 100 4.02 -15.25 -3.05
CA LEU A 100 3.14 -16.30 -3.57
C LEU A 100 2.71 -16.03 -5.01
N GLN A 101 2.38 -14.80 -5.34
CA GLN A 101 2.03 -14.39 -6.72
C GLN A 101 3.23 -14.56 -7.68
N ALA A 102 4.45 -14.27 -7.22
CA ALA A 102 5.65 -14.51 -8.02
C ALA A 102 5.88 -16.01 -8.29
N ILE A 103 5.67 -16.85 -7.27
CA ILE A 103 5.78 -18.31 -7.40
C ILE A 103 4.68 -18.85 -8.30
N GLU A 104 3.45 -18.34 -8.17
CA GLU A 104 2.32 -18.70 -9.03
C GLU A 104 2.61 -18.42 -10.50
N ALA A 105 3.11 -17.21 -10.81
CA ALA A 105 3.47 -16.84 -12.17
C ALA A 105 4.51 -17.80 -12.78
N ILE A 106 5.56 -18.16 -12.01
CA ILE A 106 6.58 -19.13 -12.43
C ILE A 106 5.97 -20.53 -12.58
N ALA A 107 5.07 -20.93 -11.69
CA ALA A 107 4.43 -22.23 -11.74
C ALA A 107 3.53 -22.38 -12.98
N VAL A 108 2.74 -21.34 -13.27
CA VAL A 108 1.89 -21.28 -14.47
C VAL A 108 2.74 -21.32 -15.74
N GLU A 109 3.83 -20.53 -15.80
CA GLU A 109 4.76 -20.55 -16.93
C GLU A 109 5.32 -21.96 -17.15
N ARG A 110 5.77 -22.63 -16.06
CA ARG A 110 6.33 -23.99 -16.15
C ARG A 110 5.28 -25.05 -16.52
N GLU A 111 4.05 -24.89 -16.07
CA GLU A 111 2.96 -25.81 -16.37
C GLU A 111 2.50 -25.66 -17.81
N LEU A 112 2.39 -24.44 -18.32
CA LEU A 112 2.00 -24.16 -19.71
C LEU A 112 3.10 -24.52 -20.72
N ALA A 113 4.34 -24.13 -20.42
CA ALA A 113 5.49 -24.40 -21.32
C ALA A 113 6.03 -25.82 -21.19
N GLY A 114 5.78 -26.49 -20.05
CA GLY A 114 6.43 -27.75 -19.70
C GLY A 114 7.91 -27.58 -19.37
N ILE A 115 8.55 -28.64 -18.90
CA ILE A 115 9.99 -28.73 -18.73
C ILE A 115 10.54 -29.55 -19.89
N PRO A 116 11.34 -28.98 -20.79
CA PRO A 116 11.92 -29.74 -21.86
C PRO A 116 12.95 -30.75 -21.30
N VAL A 117 12.73 -32.01 -21.60
CA VAL A 117 13.58 -33.12 -21.18
C VAL A 117 14.13 -33.82 -22.43
N ALA A 118 15.42 -33.90 -22.56
CA ALA A 118 16.07 -34.70 -23.58
C ALA A 118 16.58 -36.02 -22.99
N ARG A 119 16.28 -37.13 -23.65
CA ARG A 119 16.86 -38.44 -23.37
C ARG A 119 17.88 -38.75 -24.44
N ILE A 120 19.13 -39.04 -24.01
CA ILE A 120 20.26 -39.33 -24.88
C ILE A 120 21.05 -40.52 -24.31
N PRO A 121 21.84 -41.21 -25.15
CA PRO A 121 22.69 -42.31 -24.70
C PRO A 121 23.62 -41.88 -23.57
N ALA A 122 23.81 -42.74 -22.56
CA ALA A 122 24.68 -42.46 -21.43
C ALA A 122 26.16 -42.19 -21.83
N GLU A 123 26.59 -42.73 -22.93
CA GLU A 123 27.92 -42.53 -23.49
C GLU A 123 28.23 -41.07 -23.79
N TYR A 124 27.22 -40.29 -24.21
CA TYR A 124 27.33 -38.84 -24.53
C TYR A 124 27.51 -37.99 -23.29
N LEU A 125 27.16 -38.53 -22.11
CA LEU A 125 27.27 -37.85 -20.81
C LEU A 125 28.53 -38.32 -20.05
N SER A 126 29.24 -39.30 -20.55
CA SER A 126 30.47 -39.82 -19.93
C SER A 126 31.65 -38.85 -20.07
N GLY A 127 32.61 -38.93 -19.16
CA GLY A 127 33.85 -38.15 -19.23
C GLY A 127 34.73 -38.51 -20.44
N ASP A 128 34.52 -39.70 -21.05
CA ASP A 128 35.24 -40.22 -22.19
C ASP A 128 34.52 -39.92 -23.53
N ALA A 129 33.47 -39.12 -23.50
CA ALA A 129 32.74 -38.74 -24.69
C ALA A 129 33.61 -38.00 -25.71
N SER A 130 33.48 -38.38 -27.00
CA SER A 130 34.21 -37.73 -28.07
C SER A 130 33.87 -36.24 -28.22
N ALA A 131 34.74 -35.46 -28.84
CA ALA A 131 34.51 -34.03 -29.09
C ALA A 131 33.20 -33.78 -29.87
N THR A 132 32.81 -34.67 -30.78
CA THR A 132 31.57 -34.62 -31.55
C THR A 132 30.37 -34.85 -30.64
N GLN A 133 30.41 -35.84 -29.75
CA GLN A 133 29.33 -36.15 -28.79
C GLN A 133 29.16 -35.02 -27.80
N THR A 134 30.23 -34.46 -27.26
CA THR A 134 30.20 -33.31 -26.38
C THR A 134 29.61 -32.05 -27.06
N GLY A 135 29.99 -31.84 -28.35
CA GLY A 135 29.40 -30.78 -29.19
C GLY A 135 27.88 -30.93 -29.33
N PHE A 136 27.43 -32.14 -29.68
CA PHE A 136 26.03 -32.47 -29.80
C PHE A 136 25.23 -32.20 -28.49
N VAL A 137 25.74 -32.59 -27.34
CA VAL A 137 25.11 -32.33 -26.04
C VAL A 137 24.98 -30.83 -25.79
N ARG A 138 25.99 -30.05 -26.14
CA ARG A 138 25.97 -28.58 -26.00
C ARG A 138 24.88 -27.96 -26.89
N ASP A 139 24.83 -28.37 -28.15
CA ASP A 139 23.83 -27.87 -29.11
C ASP A 139 22.42 -28.25 -28.66
N LEU A 140 22.24 -29.48 -28.16
CA LEU A 140 20.98 -29.94 -27.60
C LEU A 140 20.57 -29.13 -26.37
N GLN A 141 21.48 -28.82 -25.48
CA GLN A 141 21.20 -27.94 -24.32
C GLN A 141 20.78 -26.54 -24.76
N GLN A 142 21.37 -26.00 -25.84
CA GLN A 142 20.98 -24.71 -26.39
C GLN A 142 19.54 -24.78 -26.96
N ILE A 143 19.24 -25.80 -27.75
CA ILE A 143 17.89 -26.05 -28.29
C ILE A 143 16.86 -26.11 -27.17
N LEU A 144 17.13 -26.85 -26.08
CA LEU A 144 16.21 -26.96 -24.94
C LEU A 144 15.97 -25.61 -24.23
N ARG A 145 16.97 -24.72 -24.20
CA ARG A 145 16.81 -23.35 -23.69
C ARG A 145 15.95 -22.52 -24.61
N ASP A 146 16.22 -22.55 -25.91
CA ASP A 146 15.55 -21.72 -26.91
C ASP A 146 14.06 -22.13 -27.03
N VAL A 147 13.74 -23.43 -26.94
CA VAL A 147 12.38 -23.93 -26.85
C VAL A 147 11.64 -23.39 -25.62
N LYS A 148 12.33 -23.35 -24.48
CA LYS A 148 11.74 -22.82 -23.24
C LYS A 148 11.39 -21.34 -23.36
N PHE A 149 12.22 -20.55 -24.06
CA PHE A 149 12.00 -19.12 -24.26
C PHE A 149 11.17 -18.79 -25.51
N ASN A 150 10.59 -19.80 -26.18
CA ASN A 150 9.80 -19.61 -27.41
C ASN A 150 10.55 -18.99 -28.58
N GLU A 151 11.88 -19.09 -28.57
CA GLU A 151 12.75 -18.55 -29.64
C GLU A 151 12.89 -19.49 -30.84
N GLN A 152 12.52 -20.77 -30.66
CA GLN A 152 12.64 -21.81 -31.70
C GLN A 152 11.29 -22.47 -31.98
N GLY A 153 10.82 -22.34 -33.22
CA GLY A 153 9.51 -22.87 -33.64
C GLY A 153 9.52 -24.34 -34.11
N TYR A 154 10.69 -24.95 -34.33
CA TYR A 154 10.85 -26.35 -34.75
C TYR A 154 12.17 -26.92 -34.29
N ILE A 155 12.25 -28.25 -34.18
CA ILE A 155 13.45 -29.00 -33.81
C ILE A 155 13.59 -30.17 -34.81
N VAL A 156 14.81 -30.38 -35.24
CA VAL A 156 15.16 -31.54 -36.08
C VAL A 156 16.07 -32.47 -35.27
N LEU A 157 15.65 -33.71 -35.12
CA LEU A 157 16.36 -34.73 -34.37
C LEU A 157 16.73 -35.91 -35.31
N PRO A 158 17.82 -36.62 -35.00
CA PRO A 158 18.15 -37.89 -35.67
C PRO A 158 17.03 -38.90 -35.46
N SER A 159 16.75 -39.69 -36.47
CA SER A 159 15.75 -40.77 -36.42
C SER A 159 16.33 -42.13 -36.01
N ASP A 160 17.60 -42.17 -35.61
CA ASP A 160 18.28 -43.40 -35.22
C ASP A 160 17.63 -44.04 -33.98
N THR A 161 17.59 -45.36 -33.97
CA THR A 161 17.01 -46.16 -32.89
C THR A 161 18.04 -47.08 -32.26
N TYR A 162 17.82 -47.50 -31.02
CA TYR A 162 18.61 -48.55 -30.39
C TYR A 162 18.41 -49.86 -31.16
N PRO A 163 19.48 -50.68 -31.36
CA PRO A 163 19.32 -52.01 -31.93
C PRO A 163 18.63 -52.94 -30.94
N ASP A 164 17.76 -53.82 -31.46
CA ASP A 164 17.16 -54.89 -30.68
C ASP A 164 18.18 -56.04 -30.50
N LYS A 165 17.80 -57.08 -29.74
CA LYS A 165 18.64 -58.23 -29.39
C LYS A 165 19.24 -58.92 -30.62
N ASP A 166 18.57 -58.82 -31.74
CA ASP A 166 18.93 -59.42 -33.03
C ASP A 166 19.63 -58.42 -33.97
N GLY A 167 19.99 -57.22 -33.47
CA GLY A 167 20.65 -56.17 -34.25
C GLY A 167 19.72 -55.41 -35.22
N ALA A 168 18.43 -55.65 -35.18
CA ALA A 168 17.43 -54.93 -35.97
C ALA A 168 17.08 -53.58 -35.29
N PRO A 169 16.65 -52.54 -36.06
CA PRO A 169 16.21 -51.27 -35.45
C PRO A 169 15.01 -51.51 -34.54
N SER A 170 15.12 -51.07 -33.29
CA SER A 170 14.01 -51.10 -32.31
C SER A 170 13.10 -49.86 -32.47
N THR A 171 11.98 -49.88 -31.76
CA THR A 171 11.09 -48.73 -31.71
C THR A 171 11.58 -47.61 -30.77
N THR A 172 12.67 -47.85 -30.03
CA THR A 172 13.21 -46.86 -29.03
C THR A 172 14.22 -45.97 -29.72
N ARG A 173 13.95 -44.69 -29.78
CA ARG A 173 14.85 -43.67 -30.38
C ARG A 173 16.07 -43.46 -29.52
N LEU A 174 17.24 -43.19 -30.18
CA LEU A 174 18.49 -42.85 -29.51
C LEU A 174 18.39 -41.49 -28.84
N VAL A 175 17.71 -40.53 -29.48
CA VAL A 175 17.50 -39.18 -28.96
C VAL A 175 16.03 -38.90 -28.97
N ASP A 176 15.51 -38.45 -27.83
CA ASP A 176 14.10 -38.09 -27.68
C ASP A 176 13.99 -36.80 -26.85
N ILE A 177 13.09 -35.90 -27.26
CA ILE A 177 12.77 -34.69 -26.55
C ILE A 177 11.27 -34.71 -26.27
N GLU A 178 10.93 -34.53 -25.02
CA GLU A 178 9.55 -34.37 -24.60
C GLU A 178 9.41 -33.13 -23.70
N LEU A 179 8.24 -32.52 -23.73
CA LEU A 179 7.86 -31.50 -22.75
C LEU A 179 7.18 -32.20 -21.59
N MET A 180 7.88 -32.30 -20.47
CA MET A 180 7.33 -32.90 -19.26
C MET A 180 6.47 -31.84 -18.55
N ALA A 181 5.16 -31.96 -18.70
CA ALA A 181 4.20 -31.21 -17.88
C ALA A 181 4.11 -31.85 -16.49
N SER A 182 3.90 -31.03 -15.49
CA SER A 182 3.58 -31.51 -14.14
C SER A 182 2.24 -32.27 -14.22
N ASN A 183 2.28 -33.60 -14.13
CA ASN A 183 1.08 -34.41 -14.11
C ASN A 183 0.26 -34.13 -12.84
N GLY A 184 -0.45 -33.03 -12.83
CA GLY A 184 -1.67 -32.65 -12.11
C GLY A 184 -1.99 -33.14 -10.69
N LYS A 185 -1.15 -33.92 -10.01
CA LYS A 185 -1.45 -34.49 -8.69
C LYS A 185 -1.06 -33.59 -7.50
N ARG A 186 -0.48 -32.42 -7.74
CA ARG A 186 -0.16 -31.41 -6.71
C ARG A 186 -0.81 -30.07 -7.03
N ASN A 187 -2.08 -30.10 -7.43
CA ASN A 187 -2.84 -28.86 -7.61
C ASN A 187 -3.21 -28.32 -6.21
N ILE A 188 -2.29 -27.58 -5.60
CA ILE A 188 -2.63 -26.77 -4.41
C ILE A 188 -3.44 -25.61 -4.94
N ASP A 189 -4.72 -25.55 -4.58
CA ASP A 189 -5.51 -24.36 -4.84
C ASP A 189 -4.93 -23.18 -4.07
N ILE A 190 -4.31 -22.26 -4.80
CA ILE A 190 -3.64 -21.08 -4.26
C ILE A 190 -4.66 -19.98 -3.93
N ASN A 191 -5.82 -19.98 -4.57
CA ASN A 191 -6.84 -18.94 -4.40
C ASN A 191 -7.30 -18.72 -2.95
N PRO A 192 -7.57 -19.75 -2.14
CA PRO A 192 -7.92 -19.56 -0.73
C PRO A 192 -6.78 -18.93 0.08
N ILE A 193 -5.52 -19.23 -0.28
CA ILE A 193 -4.36 -18.68 0.41
C ILE A 193 -4.18 -17.21 0.05
N VAL A 194 -4.29 -16.85 -1.24
CA VAL A 194 -4.28 -15.46 -1.73
C VAL A 194 -5.39 -14.66 -1.07
N SER A 195 -6.61 -15.18 -1.08
CA SER A 195 -7.78 -14.54 -0.45
C SER A 195 -7.55 -14.30 1.04
N ARG A 196 -6.98 -15.26 1.77
CA ARG A 196 -6.64 -15.09 3.19
C ARG A 196 -5.69 -13.92 3.42
N TYR A 197 -4.59 -13.82 2.65
CA TYR A 197 -3.65 -12.71 2.81
C TYR A 197 -4.27 -11.36 2.42
N GLN A 198 -5.12 -11.33 1.39
CA GLN A 198 -5.87 -10.11 1.03
C GLN A 198 -6.80 -9.67 2.17
N HIS A 199 -7.52 -10.60 2.80
CA HIS A 199 -8.37 -10.32 3.95
C HIS A 199 -7.55 -9.84 5.16
N ASP A 200 -6.39 -10.43 5.43
CA ASP A 200 -5.52 -10.01 6.54
C ASP A 200 -4.98 -8.59 6.33
N ILE A 201 -4.60 -8.24 5.08
CA ILE A 201 -4.20 -6.87 4.73
C ILE A 201 -5.37 -5.91 4.95
N ALA A 202 -6.55 -6.21 4.41
CA ALA A 202 -7.72 -5.37 4.53
C ALA A 202 -8.18 -5.22 5.99
N ARG A 203 -8.13 -6.29 6.78
CA ARG A 203 -8.46 -6.30 8.20
C ARG A 203 -7.53 -5.40 9.01
N SER A 204 -6.25 -5.33 8.66
CA SER A 204 -5.27 -4.49 9.35
C SER A 204 -5.59 -2.99 9.31
N VAL A 205 -6.39 -2.56 8.33
CA VAL A 205 -6.87 -1.18 8.15
C VAL A 205 -8.40 -1.06 8.25
N LEU A 206 -9.06 -2.06 8.82
CA LEU A 206 -10.52 -2.13 9.02
C LEU A 206 -11.34 -2.05 7.72
N SER A 207 -10.75 -2.33 6.57
CA SER A 207 -11.40 -2.25 5.25
C SER A 207 -11.88 -3.60 4.70
N GLU A 208 -11.96 -4.64 5.54
CA GLU A 208 -12.38 -6.00 5.14
C GLU A 208 -13.76 -6.05 4.46
N PHE A 209 -14.65 -5.09 4.80
CA PHE A 209 -15.97 -4.99 4.20
C PHE A 209 -15.94 -4.79 2.67
N LEU A 210 -14.84 -4.23 2.13
CA LEU A 210 -14.65 -4.07 0.68
C LEU A 210 -14.44 -5.41 -0.05
N LEU A 211 -14.02 -6.45 0.68
CA LEU A 211 -13.79 -7.79 0.15
C LEU A 211 -14.98 -8.73 0.36
N LEU A 212 -16.02 -8.26 1.08
CA LEU A 212 -17.27 -8.98 1.19
C LEU A 212 -17.99 -8.86 -0.15
N GLY A 213 -17.86 -9.89 -0.99
CA GLY A 213 -18.59 -9.96 -2.25
C GLY A 213 -20.09 -9.93 -2.03
N SER A 214 -20.86 -9.76 -3.11
CA SER A 214 -22.34 -9.71 -3.12
C SER A 214 -23.03 -11.01 -2.63
N SER A 215 -22.28 -12.05 -2.34
CA SER A 215 -22.77 -13.35 -1.88
C SER A 215 -22.95 -13.37 -0.36
N GLY A 216 -24.10 -12.88 0.13
CA GLY A 216 -24.67 -13.38 1.37
C GLY A 216 -24.19 -12.80 2.69
N GLY A 217 -23.44 -11.71 2.72
CA GLY A 217 -23.19 -10.97 3.97
C GLY A 217 -24.44 -10.22 4.42
N SER A 218 -24.87 -10.42 5.67
CA SER A 218 -25.96 -9.61 6.22
C SER A 218 -25.65 -8.12 6.05
N TYR A 219 -26.60 -7.36 5.44
CA TYR A 219 -26.49 -5.90 5.31
C TYR A 219 -26.10 -5.21 6.64
N ALA A 220 -26.64 -5.71 7.75
CA ALA A 220 -26.31 -5.21 9.10
C ALA A 220 -24.81 -5.39 9.44
N LEU A 221 -24.21 -6.53 9.09
CA LEU A 221 -22.79 -6.77 9.35
C LEU A 221 -21.90 -5.88 8.47
N SER A 222 -22.25 -5.70 7.19
CA SER A 222 -21.53 -4.81 6.29
C SER A 222 -21.63 -3.35 6.79
N LYS A 223 -22.81 -2.88 7.19
CA LYS A 223 -23.02 -1.55 7.77
C LYS A 223 -22.14 -1.37 9.02
N SER A 224 -22.17 -2.32 9.94
CA SER A 224 -21.38 -2.24 11.19
C SER A 224 -19.86 -2.17 10.94
N LYS A 225 -19.35 -2.93 9.97
CA LYS A 225 -17.92 -2.85 9.60
C LYS A 225 -17.58 -1.53 8.92
N THR A 226 -18.45 -1.02 8.07
CA THR A 226 -18.30 0.31 7.45
C THR A 226 -18.27 1.40 8.50
N ASP A 227 -19.16 1.37 9.50
CA ASP A 227 -19.20 2.34 10.58
C ASP A 227 -17.90 2.35 11.41
N LEU A 228 -17.33 1.17 11.69
CA LEU A 228 -16.02 1.07 12.36
C LEU A 228 -14.89 1.70 11.54
N PHE A 229 -14.88 1.46 10.23
CA PHE A 229 -13.90 2.07 9.34
C PHE A 229 -14.03 3.60 9.29
N LEU A 230 -15.26 4.10 9.17
CA LEU A 230 -15.54 5.54 9.15
C LEU A 230 -15.12 6.22 10.45
N ARG A 231 -15.41 5.62 11.61
CA ARG A 231 -14.93 6.12 12.91
C ARG A 231 -13.40 6.15 13.01
N ALA A 232 -12.71 5.15 12.44
CA ALA A 232 -11.27 5.18 12.39
C ALA A 232 -10.74 6.32 11.51
N LEU A 233 -11.39 6.58 10.35
CA LEU A 233 -11.06 7.72 9.49
C LEU A 233 -11.29 9.05 10.20
N GLU A 234 -12.42 9.22 10.91
CA GLU A 234 -12.71 10.41 11.71
C GLU A 234 -11.60 10.66 12.74
N SER A 235 -11.16 9.62 13.44
CA SER A 235 -10.04 9.73 14.39
C SER A 235 -8.74 10.21 13.74
N TYR A 236 -8.42 9.75 12.52
CA TYR A 236 -7.26 10.23 11.80
C TYR A 236 -7.41 11.68 11.33
N ILE A 237 -8.60 12.06 10.86
CA ILE A 237 -8.89 13.43 10.44
C ILE A 237 -8.81 14.35 11.65
N GLN A 238 -9.39 13.96 12.79
CA GLN A 238 -9.32 14.75 14.02
C GLN A 238 -7.86 14.97 14.47
N ALA A 239 -7.02 13.94 14.42
CA ALA A 239 -5.60 14.08 14.72
C ALA A 239 -4.89 15.10 13.80
N ILE A 240 -5.31 15.18 12.52
CA ILE A 240 -4.79 16.18 11.57
C ILE A 240 -5.30 17.58 11.95
N VAL A 241 -6.58 17.70 12.26
CA VAL A 241 -7.22 18.96 12.65
C VAL A 241 -6.60 19.52 13.94
N ASP A 242 -6.32 18.68 14.92
CA ASP A 242 -5.67 19.09 16.17
C ASP A 242 -4.29 19.68 15.92
N VAL A 243 -3.51 19.06 15.03
CA VAL A 243 -2.19 19.59 14.62
C VAL A 243 -2.35 20.94 13.90
N LEU A 244 -3.35 21.08 13.02
CA LEU A 244 -3.62 22.33 12.32
C LEU A 244 -4.01 23.44 13.31
N ASN A 245 -4.90 23.17 14.23
CA ASN A 245 -5.31 24.15 15.23
C ASN A 245 -4.12 24.59 16.10
N LYS A 246 -3.41 23.63 16.69
CA LYS A 246 -2.31 23.89 17.61
C LYS A 246 -1.06 24.44 16.94
N GLN A 247 -0.71 23.96 15.74
CA GLN A 247 0.59 24.30 15.13
C GLN A 247 0.47 25.28 13.95
N LEU A 248 -0.71 25.55 13.43
CA LEU A 248 -0.93 26.50 12.35
C LEU A 248 -1.75 27.70 12.83
N VAL A 249 -3.00 27.46 13.26
CA VAL A 249 -3.94 28.54 13.62
C VAL A 249 -3.39 29.34 14.78
N GLU A 250 -3.05 28.69 15.88
CA GLU A 250 -2.50 29.34 17.07
C GLU A 250 -1.25 30.15 16.75
N ARG A 251 -0.32 29.61 15.99
CA ARG A 251 0.92 30.34 15.60
C ARG A 251 0.65 31.53 14.70
N LEU A 252 -0.28 31.42 13.75
CA LEU A 252 -0.67 32.56 12.93
C LEU A 252 -1.31 33.65 13.75
N TRP A 253 -2.13 33.26 14.74
CA TRP A 253 -2.80 34.18 15.64
C TRP A 253 -1.80 34.96 16.48
N GLN A 254 -0.84 34.24 17.08
CA GLN A 254 0.27 34.85 17.84
C GLN A 254 1.12 35.79 16.99
N LEU A 255 1.49 35.38 15.77
CA LEU A 255 2.33 36.20 14.88
C LEU A 255 1.66 37.50 14.44
N ASN A 256 0.34 37.54 14.43
CA ASN A 256 -0.43 38.72 14.06
C ASN A 256 -0.86 39.55 15.29
N GLY A 257 -0.58 39.10 16.53
CA GLY A 257 -0.96 39.81 17.74
C GLY A 257 -2.47 39.94 17.93
N LEU A 258 -3.24 38.95 17.45
CA LEU A 258 -4.71 38.98 17.52
C LEU A 258 -5.21 38.49 18.89
N ASN A 259 -6.43 38.95 19.28
CA ASN A 259 -7.05 38.51 20.53
C ASN A 259 -7.40 37.02 20.47
N TYR A 260 -6.92 36.24 21.45
CA TYR A 260 -7.14 34.80 21.56
C TYR A 260 -8.62 34.41 21.64
N ASP A 261 -9.49 35.23 22.25
CA ASP A 261 -10.90 34.96 22.38
C ASP A 261 -11.63 34.87 21.02
N LEU A 262 -11.02 35.47 19.99
CA LEU A 262 -11.54 35.48 18.62
C LEU A 262 -10.82 34.47 17.70
N MET A 263 -10.02 33.57 18.27
CA MET A 263 -9.26 32.60 17.47
C MET A 263 -10.21 31.59 16.83
N PRO A 264 -10.20 31.47 15.48
CA PRO A 264 -11.02 30.48 14.80
C PRO A 264 -10.50 29.07 15.05
N THR A 265 -11.39 28.10 15.06
CA THR A 265 -11.06 26.69 15.17
C THR A 265 -11.40 25.98 13.85
N ILE A 266 -10.48 25.21 13.33
CA ILE A 266 -10.75 24.32 12.21
C ILE A 266 -11.47 23.10 12.76
N THR A 267 -12.58 22.72 12.17
CA THR A 267 -13.33 21.50 12.48
C THR A 267 -13.28 20.54 11.28
N ALA A 268 -13.33 19.26 11.55
CA ALA A 268 -13.52 18.27 10.51
C ALA A 268 -14.97 18.28 10.03
N GLY A 269 -15.19 18.14 8.74
CA GLY A 269 -16.52 17.77 8.23
C GLY A 269 -16.79 16.28 8.48
N ASP A 270 -18.05 15.90 8.41
CA ASP A 270 -18.47 14.52 8.56
C ASP A 270 -17.92 13.62 7.46
N VAL A 271 -17.38 12.47 7.84
CA VAL A 271 -16.83 11.49 6.90
C VAL A 271 -17.94 10.62 6.31
N ALA A 272 -18.96 10.34 7.10
CA ALA A 272 -20.11 9.56 6.66
C ALA A 272 -21.28 10.52 6.38
N PRO A 273 -21.95 10.39 5.22
CA PRO A 273 -23.20 11.09 5.03
C PRO A 273 -24.19 10.57 6.07
N HIS A 274 -24.86 11.48 6.75
CA HIS A 274 -25.94 11.14 7.67
C HIS A 274 -27.05 10.41 6.90
N ASP A 275 -27.56 9.31 7.47
CA ASP A 275 -28.75 8.67 6.89
C ASP A 275 -29.96 9.53 7.23
N LEU A 276 -30.39 10.33 6.26
CA LEU A 276 -31.56 11.21 6.40
C LEU A 276 -32.83 10.46 6.83
N ARG A 277 -32.92 9.15 6.59
CA ARG A 277 -34.01 8.31 7.04
C ARG A 277 -33.95 8.08 8.55
N GLU A 278 -32.75 7.84 9.10
CA GLU A 278 -32.55 7.70 10.54
C GLU A 278 -32.84 9.05 11.26
N VAL A 279 -32.33 10.16 10.69
CA VAL A 279 -32.62 11.52 11.20
C VAL A 279 -34.11 11.81 11.17
N ALA A 280 -34.81 11.53 10.08
CA ALA A 280 -36.25 11.73 9.97
C ALA A 280 -37.04 10.82 10.93
N ALA A 281 -36.57 9.58 11.18
CA ALA A 281 -37.17 8.69 12.17
C ALA A 281 -36.95 9.20 13.58
N PHE A 282 -35.76 9.72 13.90
CA PHE A 282 -35.46 10.33 15.18
C PHE A 282 -36.36 11.56 15.46
N LEU A 283 -36.47 12.46 14.46
CA LEU A 283 -37.36 13.64 14.57
C LEU A 283 -38.82 13.26 14.77
N ARG A 284 -39.31 12.23 14.08
CA ARG A 284 -40.68 11.72 14.29
C ARG A 284 -40.86 11.18 15.70
N ASN A 285 -39.87 10.49 16.25
CA ASN A 285 -39.94 9.97 17.62
C ASN A 285 -39.92 11.10 18.66
N LEU A 286 -39.12 12.16 18.45
CA LEU A 286 -39.10 13.34 19.32
C LEU A 286 -40.46 14.05 19.30
N ASN A 287 -41.03 14.26 18.12
CA ASN A 287 -42.36 14.87 17.99
C ASN A 287 -43.45 13.99 18.62
N GLY A 288 -43.36 12.66 18.46
CA GLY A 288 -44.27 11.72 19.15
C GLY A 288 -44.14 11.73 20.68
N ALA A 289 -42.99 12.14 21.20
CA ALA A 289 -42.75 12.34 22.62
C ALA A 289 -43.12 13.78 23.14
N ASN A 290 -43.76 14.61 22.29
CA ASN A 290 -44.07 16.01 22.55
C ASN A 290 -42.85 16.91 22.84
N ILE A 291 -41.68 16.54 22.27
CA ILE A 291 -40.49 17.39 22.32
C ILE A 291 -40.48 18.24 21.06
N ASP A 292 -40.71 19.54 21.22
CA ASP A 292 -40.69 20.48 20.09
C ASP A 292 -39.28 20.92 19.76
N VAL A 293 -38.74 20.39 18.66
CA VAL A 293 -37.39 20.70 18.15
C VAL A 293 -37.33 22.13 17.61
N SER A 294 -38.46 22.68 17.14
CA SER A 294 -38.51 24.04 16.58
C SER A 294 -38.26 25.15 17.61
N SER A 295 -38.41 24.84 18.87
CA SER A 295 -38.10 25.75 19.97
C SER A 295 -36.59 25.92 20.24
N HIS A 296 -35.74 25.11 19.60
CA HIS A 296 -34.29 25.13 19.74
C HIS A 296 -33.59 25.50 18.41
N PRO A 297 -33.33 26.79 18.14
CA PRO A 297 -32.81 27.24 16.85
C PRO A 297 -31.45 26.69 16.50
N GLU A 298 -30.62 26.36 17.50
CA GLU A 298 -29.30 25.70 17.27
C GLU A 298 -29.49 24.29 16.73
N VAL A 299 -30.42 23.51 17.27
CA VAL A 299 -30.72 22.15 16.80
C VAL A 299 -31.29 22.18 15.39
N VAL A 300 -32.15 23.16 15.09
CA VAL A 300 -32.69 23.33 13.73
C VAL A 300 -31.59 23.65 12.73
N LYS A 301 -30.64 24.49 13.10
CA LYS A 301 -29.48 24.80 12.26
C LYS A 301 -28.62 23.57 12.00
N ASP A 302 -28.29 22.80 13.05
CA ASP A 302 -27.52 21.57 12.90
C ASP A 302 -28.23 20.54 11.99
N LEU A 303 -29.55 20.45 12.10
CA LEU A 303 -30.36 19.59 11.22
C LEU A 303 -30.39 20.04 9.75
N MET A 304 -30.38 21.36 9.51
CA MET A 304 -30.27 21.92 8.17
C MET A 304 -28.86 21.63 7.58
N ASP A 305 -27.82 21.82 8.39
CA ASP A 305 -26.43 21.50 7.98
C ASP A 305 -26.26 19.99 7.68
N ILE A 306 -26.92 19.09 8.46
CA ILE A 306 -26.96 17.65 8.21
C ILE A 306 -27.69 17.31 6.89
N ALA A 307 -28.69 18.09 6.53
CA ALA A 307 -29.51 17.89 5.33
C ALA A 307 -28.97 18.61 4.09
N ASP A 308 -27.82 19.30 4.21
CA ASP A 308 -27.24 20.17 3.16
C ASP A 308 -28.22 21.25 2.65
N LEU A 309 -29.03 21.84 3.55
CA LEU A 309 -30.05 22.86 3.28
C LEU A 309 -29.64 24.25 3.75
#